data_e7e54af8de610e22dbd4b44fa4da81a1
#
_entry.id   e7e54af8de610e22dbd4b44fa4da81a1
#
_cell.length_a   1.000
_cell.length_b   1.000
_cell.length_c   1.000
_cell.angle_alpha   90.00
_cell.angle_beta   90.00
_cell.angle_gamma   90.00
#
_symmetry.space_group_name_H-M   'P 1'
#
loop_
_entity.id
_entity.type
_entity.pdbx_description
1 polymer ?
#
loop_
_entity_poly.entity_id
_entity_poly.type
_entity_poly.pdbx_seq_one_letter_code
_entity_poly.pdbx_strand_id
1 'polypeptide(L)'
;MAGMKHTAIAAVIFALVAIAAVSGQQPLFKRTMLQQQDISAPGREAVMALGEFQPGGGPGPHTHPGEEISYVIEGSIVLEQAGKPNVAVKAGESFIIPAGVVHNATNRGTGVAKIVATYVVEKGKPLATPVTGR
;
A
#
# COMPACT_ATOMS: atom_id res chain seq x y z
N MET A 1 2.22 65.58 51.84
CA MET A 1 1.41 65.16 50.65
C MET A 1 2.08 63.96 50.05
N ALA A 2 1.53 62.78 50.22
CA ALA A 2 2.08 61.54 49.75
C ALA A 2 1.55 61.25 48.33
N GLY A 3 2.49 61.23 47.35
CA GLY A 3 2.15 60.84 45.98
C GLY A 3 2.11 59.34 45.86
N MET A 4 0.95 58.79 45.56
CA MET A 4 0.74 57.36 45.28
C MET A 4 1.23 57.04 43.88
N LYS A 5 2.32 56.27 43.76
CA LYS A 5 2.81 55.73 42.49
C LYS A 5 2.05 54.45 42.15
N HIS A 6 1.27 54.50 41.08
CA HIS A 6 0.58 53.35 40.55
C HIS A 6 1.53 52.56 39.66
N THR A 7 1.93 51.38 40.11
CA THR A 7 2.72 50.45 39.34
C THR A 7 1.73 49.60 38.49
N ALA A 8 1.72 49.82 37.20
CA ALA A 8 0.97 48.98 36.28
C ALA A 8 1.72 47.65 36.05
N ILE A 9 1.10 46.56 36.48
CA ILE A 9 1.59 45.23 36.20
C ILE A 9 1.04 44.80 34.82
N ALA A 10 1.89 44.75 33.81
CA ALA A 10 1.50 44.22 32.50
C ALA A 10 1.53 42.69 32.58
N ALA A 11 0.33 42.08 32.50
CA ALA A 11 0.16 40.66 32.38
C ALA A 11 0.45 40.23 30.94
N VAL A 12 1.57 39.56 30.71
CA VAL A 12 1.86 38.92 29.40
C VAL A 12 1.14 37.59 29.34
N ILE A 13 0.09 37.53 28.53
CA ILE A 13 -0.64 36.28 28.24
C ILE A 13 0.14 35.54 27.17
N PHE A 14 0.84 34.47 27.54
CA PHE A 14 1.39 33.51 26.59
C PHE A 14 0.25 32.65 26.04
N ALA A 15 -0.16 32.90 24.81
CA ALA A 15 -1.05 32.00 24.07
C ALA A 15 -0.26 30.78 23.62
N LEU A 16 -0.45 29.65 24.29
CA LEU A 16 0.04 28.34 23.83
C LEU A 16 -0.78 27.92 22.59
N VAL A 17 -0.20 28.10 21.40
CA VAL A 17 -0.75 27.52 20.17
C VAL A 17 -0.42 26.02 20.20
N ALA A 18 -1.41 25.19 20.56
CA ALA A 18 -1.30 23.75 20.41
C ALA A 18 -1.33 23.42 18.91
N ILE A 19 -0.17 23.12 18.34
CA ILE A 19 -0.08 22.55 17.00
C ILE A 19 -0.56 21.11 17.13
N ALA A 20 -1.82 20.85 16.76
CA ALA A 20 -2.30 19.49 16.57
C ALA A 20 -1.53 18.88 15.39
N ALA A 21 -0.59 18.00 15.68
CA ALA A 21 0.02 17.16 14.66
C ALA A 21 -1.09 16.28 14.07
N VAL A 22 -1.52 16.58 12.85
CA VAL A 22 -2.35 15.68 12.06
C VAL A 22 -1.46 14.49 11.71
N SER A 23 -1.50 13.44 12.53
CA SER A 23 -0.88 12.16 12.21
C SER A 23 -1.72 11.54 11.08
N GLY A 24 -1.32 11.81 9.82
CA GLY A 24 -1.87 11.11 8.68
C GLY A 24 -1.65 9.61 8.88
N GLN A 25 -2.73 8.83 8.98
CA GLN A 25 -2.63 7.38 9.01
C GLN A 25 -1.94 6.91 7.74
N GLN A 26 -0.87 6.12 7.89
CA GLN A 26 -0.23 5.48 6.74
C GLN A 26 -1.23 4.51 6.10
N PRO A 27 -1.31 4.47 4.75
CA PRO A 27 -2.20 3.53 4.08
C PRO A 27 -1.82 2.11 4.45
N LEU A 28 -2.81 1.24 4.66
CA LEU A 28 -2.59 -0.17 5.01
C LEU A 28 -1.92 -0.96 3.87
N PHE A 29 -2.07 -0.49 2.64
CA PHE A 29 -1.40 -1.04 1.46
C PHE A 29 -0.85 0.09 0.59
N LYS A 30 0.39 -0.08 0.14
CA LYS A 30 1.04 0.85 -0.79
C LYS A 30 1.70 0.07 -1.92
N ARG A 31 1.47 0.50 -3.16
CA ARG A 31 2.19 0.03 -4.34
C ARG A 31 3.10 1.13 -4.86
N THR A 32 4.39 0.85 -4.94
CA THR A 32 5.39 1.75 -5.52
C THR A 32 5.87 1.17 -6.84
N MET A 33 5.68 1.91 -7.92
CA MET A 33 6.17 1.51 -9.25
C MET A 33 7.68 1.62 -9.29
N LEU A 34 8.37 0.55 -9.65
CA LEU A 34 9.83 0.49 -9.73
C LEU A 34 10.32 0.61 -11.17
N GLN A 35 9.71 -0.12 -12.10
CA GLN A 35 10.04 -0.14 -13.52
C GLN A 35 8.78 -0.34 -14.36
N GLN A 36 8.79 0.24 -15.57
CA GLN A 36 7.77 0.01 -16.58
C GLN A 36 8.41 0.17 -17.95
N GLN A 37 8.28 -0.85 -18.80
CA GLN A 37 8.91 -0.86 -20.11
C GLN A 37 8.17 -1.79 -21.08
N ASP A 38 8.14 -1.40 -22.35
CA ASP A 38 7.74 -2.29 -23.44
C ASP A 38 8.67 -3.51 -23.50
N ILE A 39 8.08 -4.65 -23.80
CA ILE A 39 8.82 -5.89 -24.01
C ILE A 39 8.70 -6.38 -25.44
N SER A 40 9.46 -7.43 -25.81
CA SER A 40 9.45 -7.98 -27.17
C SER A 40 8.13 -8.61 -27.60
N ALA A 41 7.23 -8.94 -26.66
CA ALA A 41 5.88 -9.40 -26.98
C ALA A 41 5.02 -8.21 -27.46
N PRO A 42 4.48 -8.22 -28.68
CA PRO A 42 3.71 -7.09 -29.22
C PRO A 42 2.51 -6.72 -28.33
N GLY A 43 2.30 -5.41 -28.10
CA GLY A 43 1.20 -4.88 -27.31
C GLY A 43 1.28 -5.15 -25.80
N ARG A 44 2.43 -5.63 -25.33
CA ARG A 44 2.69 -5.94 -23.91
C ARG A 44 3.77 -5.06 -23.33
N GLU A 45 3.67 -4.84 -22.02
CA GLU A 45 4.71 -4.20 -21.21
C GLU A 45 4.97 -5.00 -19.95
N ALA A 46 6.19 -4.89 -19.43
CA ALA A 46 6.55 -5.36 -18.11
C ALA A 46 6.48 -4.21 -17.11
N VAL A 47 5.84 -4.44 -16.00
CA VAL A 47 5.73 -3.50 -14.88
C VAL A 47 6.26 -4.18 -13.64
N MET A 48 7.22 -3.56 -12.95
CA MET A 48 7.71 -4.03 -11.66
C MET A 48 7.28 -3.07 -10.57
N ALA A 49 6.76 -3.60 -9.48
CA ALA A 49 6.31 -2.82 -8.34
C ALA A 49 6.70 -3.45 -7.00
N LEU A 50 6.91 -2.61 -6.00
CA LEU A 50 7.01 -3.00 -4.60
C LEU A 50 5.62 -2.83 -3.95
N GLY A 51 5.09 -3.91 -3.39
CA GLY A 51 3.90 -3.89 -2.54
C GLY A 51 4.31 -3.93 -1.07
N GLU A 52 3.81 -2.99 -0.28
CA GLU A 52 4.02 -2.89 1.15
C GLU A 52 2.67 -3.02 1.86
N PHE A 53 2.58 -3.99 2.78
CA PHE A 53 1.35 -4.36 3.48
C PHE A 53 1.54 -4.16 4.97
N GLN A 54 0.83 -3.22 5.55
CA GLN A 54 0.72 -3.11 7.01
C GLN A 54 -0.14 -4.27 7.55
N PRO A 55 -0.05 -4.62 8.84
CA PRO A 55 -0.95 -5.60 9.43
C PRO A 55 -2.42 -5.30 9.11
N GLY A 56 -3.15 -6.29 8.60
CA GLY A 56 -4.53 -6.18 8.14
C GLY A 56 -4.70 -5.55 6.75
N GLY A 57 -3.62 -5.10 6.10
CA GLY A 57 -3.66 -4.42 4.81
C GLY A 57 -3.62 -5.35 3.60
N GLY A 58 -4.13 -4.83 2.50
CA GLY A 58 -4.10 -5.44 1.17
C GLY A 58 -4.80 -4.55 0.15
N PRO A 59 -4.62 -4.81 -1.16
CA PRO A 59 -5.24 -4.01 -2.21
C PRO A 59 -6.76 -4.22 -2.34
N GLY A 60 -7.31 -5.27 -1.74
CA GLY A 60 -8.65 -5.75 -2.00
C GLY A 60 -8.76 -6.61 -3.27
N PRO A 61 -9.89 -7.28 -3.49
CA PRO A 61 -10.09 -8.10 -4.67
C PRO A 61 -9.95 -7.28 -5.96
N HIS A 62 -9.15 -7.80 -6.90
CA HIS A 62 -8.88 -7.12 -8.18
C HIS A 62 -8.40 -8.11 -9.24
N THR A 63 -8.26 -7.62 -10.47
CA THR A 63 -7.69 -8.33 -11.61
C THR A 63 -6.58 -7.50 -12.25
N HIS A 64 -5.72 -8.17 -13.03
CA HIS A 64 -4.74 -7.53 -13.90
C HIS A 64 -4.99 -7.90 -15.37
N PRO A 65 -4.66 -7.01 -16.34
CA PRO A 65 -4.78 -7.31 -17.76
C PRO A 65 -3.59 -8.14 -18.30
N GLY A 66 -3.11 -9.07 -17.53
CA GLY A 66 -1.98 -9.96 -17.78
C GLY A 66 -1.58 -10.72 -16.53
N GLU A 67 -0.46 -11.42 -16.61
CA GLU A 67 0.06 -12.22 -15.51
C GLU A 67 0.73 -11.35 -14.44
N GLU A 68 0.60 -11.76 -13.18
CA GLU A 68 1.40 -11.29 -12.05
C GLU A 68 2.36 -12.38 -11.60
N ILE A 69 3.64 -12.05 -11.47
CA ILE A 69 4.70 -12.92 -10.97
C ILE A 69 5.29 -12.23 -9.76
N SER A 70 5.07 -12.80 -8.58
CA SER A 70 5.41 -12.15 -7.30
C SER A 70 6.31 -13.00 -6.43
N TYR A 71 7.17 -12.31 -5.68
CA TYR A 71 8.09 -12.89 -4.70
C TYR A 71 7.96 -12.12 -3.38
N VAL A 72 7.76 -12.86 -2.29
CA VAL A 72 7.68 -12.27 -0.95
C VAL A 72 9.10 -12.04 -0.41
N ILE A 73 9.44 -10.78 -0.12
CA ILE A 73 10.77 -10.41 0.38
C ILE A 73 10.81 -10.19 1.89
N GLU A 74 9.66 -9.93 2.52
CA GLU A 74 9.55 -9.70 3.96
C GLU A 74 8.17 -10.13 4.45
N GLY A 75 8.13 -10.74 5.64
CA GLY A 75 6.89 -11.12 6.29
C GLY A 75 6.14 -12.27 5.61
N SER A 76 4.82 -12.20 5.65
CA SER A 76 3.92 -13.21 5.07
C SER A 76 2.62 -12.56 4.64
N ILE A 77 2.06 -13.01 3.54
CA ILE A 77 0.72 -12.64 3.08
C ILE A 77 -0.16 -13.88 2.96
N VAL A 78 -1.47 -13.69 3.05
CA VAL A 78 -2.44 -14.71 2.65
C VAL A 78 -2.93 -14.36 1.26
N LEU A 79 -2.64 -15.26 0.31
CA LEU A 79 -3.11 -15.16 -1.07
C LEU A 79 -4.50 -15.75 -1.18
N GLU A 80 -5.44 -14.96 -1.66
CA GLU A 80 -6.81 -15.32 -1.97
C GLU A 80 -6.98 -15.28 -3.48
N GLN A 81 -7.30 -16.41 -4.10
CA GLN A 81 -7.46 -16.53 -5.55
C GLN A 81 -8.76 -17.24 -5.88
N ALA A 82 -9.55 -16.68 -6.80
CA ALA A 82 -10.81 -17.27 -7.20
C ALA A 82 -10.64 -18.73 -7.63
N GLY A 83 -11.49 -19.61 -7.08
CA GLY A 83 -11.49 -21.04 -7.38
C GLY A 83 -10.38 -21.86 -6.70
N LYS A 84 -9.60 -21.25 -5.79
CA LYS A 84 -8.54 -21.93 -5.03
C LYS A 84 -8.66 -21.70 -3.53
N PRO A 85 -8.18 -22.63 -2.69
CA PRO A 85 -8.03 -22.38 -1.26
C PRO A 85 -7.06 -21.24 -1.00
N ASN A 86 -7.28 -20.48 0.09
CA ASN A 86 -6.35 -19.46 0.54
C ASN A 86 -5.02 -20.09 0.97
N VAL A 87 -3.92 -19.44 0.61
CA VAL A 87 -2.56 -19.93 0.87
C VAL A 87 -1.74 -18.86 1.56
N ALA A 88 -1.06 -19.21 2.65
CA ALA A 88 -0.03 -18.36 3.23
C ALA A 88 1.24 -18.44 2.38
N VAL A 89 1.77 -17.28 1.98
CA VAL A 89 3.03 -17.17 1.22
C VAL A 89 3.99 -16.34 2.06
N LYS A 90 5.13 -16.92 2.39
CA LYS A 90 6.14 -16.36 3.30
C LYS A 90 7.32 -15.76 2.54
N ALA A 91 8.12 -14.97 3.22
CA ALA A 91 9.40 -14.47 2.70
C ALA A 91 10.25 -15.63 2.12
N GLY A 92 10.74 -15.44 0.90
CA GLY A 92 11.46 -16.48 0.14
C GLY A 92 10.57 -17.33 -0.77
N GLU A 93 9.26 -17.19 -0.70
CA GLU A 93 8.31 -17.91 -1.56
C GLU A 93 7.73 -17.00 -2.63
N SER A 94 7.20 -17.60 -3.68
CA SER A 94 6.66 -16.90 -4.85
C SER A 94 5.30 -17.46 -5.26
N PHE A 95 4.59 -16.67 -6.09
CA PHE A 95 3.34 -17.09 -6.69
C PHE A 95 3.15 -16.45 -8.06
N ILE A 96 2.28 -17.04 -8.88
CA ILE A 96 1.85 -16.50 -10.16
C ILE A 96 0.33 -16.43 -10.16
N ILE A 97 -0.20 -15.29 -10.63
CA ILE A 97 -1.61 -15.10 -10.89
C ILE A 97 -1.81 -15.02 -12.41
N PRO A 98 -2.63 -15.90 -13.01
CA PRO A 98 -2.95 -15.82 -14.42
C PRO A 98 -3.71 -14.54 -14.76
N ALA A 99 -3.64 -14.12 -16.01
CA ALA A 99 -4.35 -12.95 -16.53
C ALA A 99 -5.84 -13.00 -16.21
N GLY A 100 -6.40 -11.88 -15.73
CA GLY A 100 -7.83 -11.71 -15.47
C GLY A 100 -8.41 -12.48 -14.28
N VAL A 101 -7.58 -13.21 -13.53
CA VAL A 101 -8.06 -13.95 -12.35
C VAL A 101 -8.25 -13.01 -11.18
N VAL A 102 -9.44 -13.05 -10.57
CA VAL A 102 -9.75 -12.28 -9.36
C VAL A 102 -8.93 -12.82 -8.19
N HIS A 103 -8.19 -11.95 -7.54
CA HIS A 103 -7.35 -12.30 -6.40
C HIS A 103 -7.17 -11.13 -5.44
N ASN A 104 -6.66 -11.43 -4.26
CA ASN A 104 -6.26 -10.48 -3.24
C ASN A 104 -5.08 -11.06 -2.46
N ALA A 105 -4.26 -10.19 -1.90
CA ALA A 105 -3.24 -10.54 -0.92
C ALA A 105 -3.47 -9.72 0.33
N THR A 106 -3.53 -10.37 1.50
CA THR A 106 -3.78 -9.70 2.78
C THR A 106 -2.67 -10.06 3.76
N ASN A 107 -2.12 -9.06 4.43
CA ASN A 107 -1.22 -9.30 5.55
C ASN A 107 -2.03 -9.60 6.81
N ARG A 108 -2.09 -10.85 7.23
CA ARG A 108 -2.75 -11.29 8.47
C ARG A 108 -1.79 -11.45 9.65
N GLY A 109 -0.53 -11.06 9.47
CA GLY A 109 0.48 -11.06 10.51
C GLY A 109 0.48 -9.79 11.35
N THR A 110 1.48 -9.67 12.23
CA THR A 110 1.65 -8.54 13.16
C THR A 110 2.75 -7.56 12.71
N GLY A 111 3.58 -7.94 11.76
CA GLY A 111 4.63 -7.12 11.17
C GLY A 111 4.29 -6.72 9.74
N VAL A 112 5.11 -5.85 9.16
CA VAL A 112 5.00 -5.45 7.75
C VAL A 112 5.33 -6.65 6.85
N ALA A 113 4.60 -6.80 5.75
CA ALA A 113 4.96 -7.70 4.67
C ALA A 113 5.29 -6.91 3.39
N LYS A 114 6.21 -7.44 2.59
CA LYS A 114 6.61 -6.83 1.33
C LYS A 114 6.73 -7.87 0.23
N ILE A 115 6.23 -7.51 -0.95
CA ILE A 115 6.40 -8.32 -2.16
C ILE A 115 7.03 -7.47 -3.26
N VAL A 116 7.82 -8.11 -4.12
CA VAL A 116 8.16 -7.58 -5.45
C VAL A 116 7.28 -8.29 -6.45
N ALA A 117 6.46 -7.55 -7.18
CA ALA A 117 5.56 -8.05 -8.19
C ALA A 117 6.02 -7.58 -9.57
N THR A 118 6.10 -8.52 -10.52
CA THR A 118 6.31 -8.23 -11.94
C THR A 118 5.05 -8.60 -12.70
N TYR A 119 4.54 -7.67 -13.47
CA TYR A 119 3.34 -7.84 -14.28
C TYR A 119 3.74 -7.85 -15.76
N VAL A 120 3.20 -8.79 -16.52
CA VAL A 120 3.27 -8.81 -17.98
C VAL A 120 1.88 -8.54 -18.52
N VAL A 121 1.62 -7.29 -18.88
CA VAL A 121 0.26 -6.79 -19.08
C VAL A 121 0.05 -6.13 -20.43
N GLU A 122 -1.20 -5.99 -20.83
CA GLU A 122 -1.58 -5.23 -22.02
C GLU A 122 -1.32 -3.74 -21.83
N LYS A 123 -0.61 -3.13 -22.79
CA LYS A 123 -0.36 -1.68 -22.81
C LYS A 123 -1.67 -0.90 -22.85
N GLY A 124 -1.68 0.25 -22.15
CA GLY A 124 -2.78 1.20 -22.17
C GLY A 124 -3.98 0.81 -21.31
N LYS A 125 -3.95 -0.35 -20.66
CA LYS A 125 -4.97 -0.75 -19.70
C LYS A 125 -4.54 -0.42 -18.25
N PRO A 126 -5.50 -0.16 -17.34
CA PRO A 126 -5.18 -0.04 -15.93
C PRO A 126 -4.48 -1.29 -15.40
N LEU A 127 -3.39 -1.11 -14.64
CA LEU A 127 -2.63 -2.24 -14.08
C LEU A 127 -3.52 -3.13 -13.19
N ALA A 128 -4.38 -2.52 -12.39
CA ALA A 128 -5.31 -3.23 -11.52
C ALA A 128 -6.73 -2.67 -11.68
N THR A 129 -7.70 -3.57 -11.79
CA THR A 129 -9.13 -3.22 -11.82
C THR A 129 -9.79 -3.81 -10.57
N PRO A 130 -10.29 -2.98 -9.64
CA PRO A 130 -11.01 -3.46 -8.46
C PRO A 130 -12.24 -4.27 -8.84
N VAL A 131 -12.49 -5.34 -8.09
CA VAL A 131 -13.71 -6.14 -8.17
C VAL A 131 -14.51 -5.87 -6.92
N THR A 132 -15.61 -5.12 -7.07
CA THR A 132 -16.56 -4.91 -5.98
C THR A 132 -17.33 -6.19 -5.74
N GLY A 133 -17.26 -6.73 -4.52
CA GLY A 133 -17.93 -7.97 -4.15
C GLY A 133 -19.45 -7.89 -4.35
N ARG A 134 -20.02 -9.03 -4.68
CA ARG A 134 -21.45 -9.25 -4.57
C ARG A 134 -21.85 -9.50 -3.13
#